data_f5615e5fc5a9424356f3db81e46e9339
#
_entry.id   f5615e5fc5a9424356f3db81e46e9339
#
_cell.length_a   1.000
_cell.length_b   1.000
_cell.length_c   1.000
_cell.angle_alpha   90.00
_cell.angle_beta   90.00
_cell.angle_gamma   90.00
#
_symmetry.space_group_name_H-M   'P 1'
#
loop_
_entity.id
_entity.type
_entity.pdbx_description
1 polymer ?
#
loop_
_entity_poly.entity_id
_entity_poly.type
_entity_poly.pdbx_seq_one_letter_code
_entity_poly.pdbx_strand_id
1 'polypeptide(L)'
;LGLKTGLLDADIYGPSIPKMINVNEKPISDGKTIETINRYGLSTMSMGYMVDNESPFVWRGPMVMKAINEMVDRVNWGRADIMVIDMPPGTGDIHLSLVKKLNISGSLIVSTPQDIALIDVVRGLKMFEKTEVPILGIVENMSYFLAPDTGKEYKLYGESKTDQIAEKYDYDILSRIPHDPLLLEQCD
;
A
#
# COMPACT_ATOMS: atom_id res chain seq x y z
N LEU A 1 -5.53 -18.49 -5.58
CA LEU A 1 -6.83 -18.16 -6.17
C LEU A 1 -6.76 -18.07 -7.70
N GLY A 2 -5.56 -17.89 -8.30
CA GLY A 2 -5.38 -17.81 -9.76
C GLY A 2 -5.90 -16.53 -10.42
N LEU A 3 -6.17 -15.48 -9.63
CA LEU A 3 -6.64 -14.20 -10.13
C LEU A 3 -5.48 -13.39 -10.73
N LYS A 4 -5.74 -12.72 -11.84
CA LYS A 4 -4.81 -11.76 -12.44
C LYS A 4 -4.83 -10.49 -11.62
N THR A 5 -3.70 -10.16 -11.01
CA THR A 5 -3.63 -9.05 -10.06
C THR A 5 -2.75 -7.93 -10.60
N GLY A 6 -3.28 -6.71 -10.60
CA GLY A 6 -2.53 -5.49 -10.79
C GLY A 6 -2.11 -4.89 -9.44
N LEU A 7 -0.91 -4.31 -9.37
CA LEU A 7 -0.39 -3.60 -8.20
C LEU A 7 0.04 -2.20 -8.62
N LEU A 8 -0.67 -1.21 -8.12
CA LEU A 8 -0.34 0.20 -8.30
C LEU A 8 0.30 0.74 -7.02
N ASP A 9 1.57 1.13 -7.10
CA ASP A 9 2.25 1.90 -6.08
C ASP A 9 1.98 3.39 -6.30
N ALA A 10 1.12 3.95 -5.49
CA ALA A 10 0.73 5.36 -5.54
C ALA A 10 1.49 6.23 -4.53
N ASP A 11 2.44 5.67 -3.77
CA ASP A 11 3.33 6.45 -2.90
C ASP A 11 4.45 7.12 -3.73
N ILE A 12 4.16 8.34 -4.15
CA ILE A 12 5.07 9.13 -4.97
C ILE A 12 6.26 9.67 -4.18
N TYR A 13 6.13 9.81 -2.88
CA TYR A 13 7.18 10.38 -2.03
C TYR A 13 8.23 9.36 -1.63
N GLY A 14 7.84 8.09 -1.53
CA GLY A 14 8.73 7.00 -1.13
C GLY A 14 8.35 5.67 -1.79
N PRO A 15 8.38 5.60 -3.16
CA PRO A 15 7.97 4.39 -3.85
C PRO A 15 8.88 3.23 -3.49
N SER A 16 8.37 2.26 -2.74
CA SER A 16 9.13 1.12 -2.23
C SER A 16 8.95 -0.16 -3.05
N ILE A 17 7.83 -0.28 -3.75
CA ILE A 17 7.49 -1.49 -4.51
C ILE A 17 8.59 -1.91 -5.49
N PRO A 18 9.23 -1.01 -6.27
CA PRO A 18 10.30 -1.41 -7.20
C PRO A 18 11.44 -2.17 -6.51
N LYS A 19 11.85 -1.71 -5.34
CA LYS A 19 12.90 -2.37 -4.55
C LYS A 19 12.41 -3.71 -4.02
N MET A 20 11.24 -3.75 -3.38
CA MET A 20 10.67 -4.95 -2.77
C MET A 20 10.48 -6.12 -3.75
N ILE A 21 10.16 -5.82 -5.03
CA ILE A 21 9.97 -6.86 -6.05
C ILE A 21 11.17 -6.98 -7.01
N ASN A 22 12.28 -6.32 -6.69
CA ASN A 22 13.55 -6.34 -7.45
C ASN A 22 13.35 -6.00 -8.93
N VAL A 23 12.80 -4.82 -9.20
CA VAL A 23 12.59 -4.27 -10.54
C VAL A 23 13.42 -2.99 -10.69
N ASN A 24 14.34 -3.00 -11.66
CA ASN A 24 15.21 -1.86 -11.99
C ASN A 24 14.99 -1.35 -13.41
N GLU A 25 14.05 -1.94 -14.14
CA GLU A 25 13.75 -1.58 -15.51
C GLU A 25 12.66 -0.49 -15.58
N LYS A 26 12.69 0.30 -16.67
CA LYS A 26 11.67 1.30 -16.93
C LYS A 26 10.54 0.68 -17.75
N PRO A 27 9.27 1.08 -17.53
CA PRO A 27 8.16 0.59 -18.33
C PRO A 27 8.27 1.10 -19.77
N ILE A 28 7.84 0.25 -20.71
CA ILE A 28 7.79 0.61 -22.14
C ILE A 28 6.60 1.54 -22.36
N SER A 29 6.80 2.59 -23.15
CA SER A 29 5.73 3.51 -23.54
C SER A 29 5.86 3.89 -25.01
N ASP A 30 4.72 3.94 -25.69
CA ASP A 30 4.60 4.44 -27.07
C ASP A 30 4.26 5.94 -27.12
N GLY A 31 4.30 6.62 -25.98
CA GLY A 31 3.92 8.03 -25.82
C GLY A 31 2.43 8.25 -25.52
N LYS A 32 1.58 7.22 -25.72
CA LYS A 32 0.15 7.25 -25.37
C LYS A 32 -0.17 6.28 -24.24
N THR A 33 0.34 5.07 -24.33
CA THR A 33 0.13 3.98 -23.37
C THR A 33 1.44 3.64 -22.68
N ILE A 34 1.37 3.19 -21.45
CA ILE A 34 2.49 2.72 -20.64
C ILE A 34 2.21 1.27 -20.30
N GLU A 35 3.12 0.37 -20.62
CA GLU A 35 2.97 -1.05 -20.29
C GLU A 35 3.34 -1.31 -18.83
N THR A 36 2.60 -2.23 -18.18
CA THR A 36 2.97 -2.69 -16.83
C THR A 36 4.24 -3.53 -16.86
N ILE A 37 4.98 -3.52 -15.75
CA ILE A 37 6.07 -4.47 -15.53
C ILE A 37 5.51 -5.72 -14.84
N ASN A 38 5.72 -6.88 -15.44
CA ASN A 38 5.24 -8.14 -14.89
C ASN A 38 6.31 -8.79 -14.00
N ARG A 39 5.99 -8.99 -12.72
CA ARG A 39 6.89 -9.62 -11.76
C ARG A 39 6.10 -10.47 -10.77
N TYR A 40 6.58 -11.69 -10.51
CA TYR A 40 5.92 -12.66 -9.59
C TYR A 40 4.44 -12.93 -9.91
N GLY A 41 4.03 -12.84 -11.16
CA GLY A 41 2.63 -13.00 -11.58
C GLY A 41 1.74 -11.78 -11.32
N LEU A 42 2.33 -10.65 -10.94
CA LEU A 42 1.65 -9.36 -10.78
C LEU A 42 1.96 -8.46 -11.97
N SER A 43 0.96 -7.72 -12.42
CA SER A 43 1.15 -6.58 -13.33
C SER A 43 1.35 -5.33 -12.50
N THR A 44 2.55 -4.75 -12.50
CA THR A 44 2.92 -3.68 -11.56
C THR A 44 3.17 -2.35 -12.25
N MET A 45 2.84 -1.27 -11.57
CA MET A 45 3.21 0.10 -11.93
C MET A 45 3.54 0.89 -10.67
N SER A 46 4.63 1.66 -10.73
CA SER A 46 5.09 2.52 -9.66
C SER A 46 5.69 3.79 -10.23
N MET A 47 5.56 4.89 -9.50
CA MET A 47 6.31 6.11 -9.80
C MET A 47 7.82 5.88 -9.73
N GLY A 48 8.26 4.94 -8.89
CA GLY A 48 9.67 4.56 -8.79
C GLY A 48 10.27 4.00 -10.06
N TYR A 49 9.45 3.50 -11.00
CA TYR A 49 9.95 3.08 -12.32
C TYR A 49 10.21 4.26 -13.28
N MET A 50 9.60 5.41 -13.02
CA MET A 50 9.59 6.56 -13.93
C MET A 50 10.56 7.65 -13.51
N VAL A 51 11.02 7.62 -12.26
CA VAL A 51 11.91 8.62 -11.66
C VAL A 51 13.33 8.05 -11.57
N ASP A 52 14.32 8.83 -11.98
CA ASP A 52 15.71 8.46 -11.76
C ASP A 52 16.08 8.73 -10.28
N ASN A 53 16.51 7.68 -9.56
CA ASN A 53 16.82 7.73 -8.12
C ASN A 53 17.93 8.73 -7.75
N GLU A 54 18.68 9.25 -8.73
CA GLU A 54 19.79 10.18 -8.52
C GLU A 54 19.40 11.67 -8.54
N SER A 55 18.15 11.98 -8.91
CA SER A 55 17.69 13.37 -8.99
C SER A 55 16.74 13.68 -7.84
N PRO A 56 17.02 14.71 -7.00
CA PRO A 56 16.08 15.15 -5.98
C PRO A 56 14.87 15.80 -6.65
N PHE A 57 13.83 15.03 -6.91
CA PHE A 57 12.58 15.55 -7.43
C PHE A 57 11.78 16.21 -6.30
N VAL A 58 11.60 17.52 -6.42
CA VAL A 58 10.66 18.23 -5.52
C VAL A 58 9.26 18.11 -6.09
N TRP A 59 8.52 17.12 -5.61
CA TRP A 59 7.13 16.93 -6.00
C TRP A 59 6.24 18.03 -5.42
N ARG A 60 5.59 18.80 -6.27
CA ARG A 60 4.55 19.74 -5.88
C ARG A 60 3.17 19.10 -6.13
N GLY A 61 2.18 19.42 -5.31
CA GLY A 61 0.84 18.81 -5.37
C GLY A 61 0.26 18.64 -6.79
N PRO A 62 0.27 19.66 -7.66
CA PRO A 62 -0.22 19.51 -9.03
C PRO A 62 0.57 18.52 -9.89
N MET A 63 1.88 18.38 -9.65
CA MET A 63 2.72 17.40 -10.36
C MET A 63 2.42 15.97 -9.90
N VAL A 64 2.22 15.80 -8.59
CA VAL A 64 1.80 14.53 -8.01
C VAL A 64 0.47 14.07 -8.62
N MET A 65 -0.51 14.95 -8.66
CA MET A 65 -1.81 14.65 -9.24
C MET A 65 -1.75 14.31 -10.73
N LYS A 66 -0.89 15.02 -11.48
CA LYS A 66 -0.66 14.69 -12.90
C LYS A 66 -0.07 13.29 -13.06
N ALA A 67 0.94 12.95 -12.27
CA ALA A 67 1.59 11.64 -12.32
C ALA A 67 0.61 10.51 -11.97
N ILE A 68 -0.17 10.67 -10.90
CA ILE A 68 -1.23 9.73 -10.53
C ILE A 68 -2.24 9.57 -11.68
N ASN A 69 -2.66 10.67 -12.28
CA ASN A 69 -3.59 10.63 -13.41
C ASN A 69 -3.00 9.85 -14.59
N GLU A 70 -1.73 10.04 -14.90
CA GLU A 70 -1.06 9.29 -15.96
C GLU A 70 -0.99 7.78 -15.63
N MET A 71 -0.67 7.42 -14.40
CA MET A 71 -0.64 6.00 -13.98
C MET A 71 -2.02 5.34 -14.03
N VAL A 72 -3.07 6.07 -13.73
CA VAL A 72 -4.44 5.52 -13.79
C VAL A 72 -4.96 5.46 -15.22
N ASP A 73 -4.76 6.54 -16.01
CA ASP A 73 -5.42 6.70 -17.31
C ASP A 73 -4.64 6.09 -18.47
N ARG A 74 -3.31 6.00 -18.36
CA ARG A 74 -2.43 5.63 -19.48
C ARG A 74 -1.79 4.26 -19.35
N VAL A 75 -1.84 3.65 -18.17
CA VAL A 75 -1.26 2.33 -17.95
C VAL A 75 -2.18 1.25 -18.52
N ASN A 76 -1.58 0.37 -19.30
CA ASN A 76 -2.27 -0.80 -19.84
C ASN A 76 -2.30 -1.92 -18.78
N TRP A 77 -3.33 -1.93 -17.95
CA TRP A 77 -3.55 -2.96 -16.92
C TRP A 77 -4.06 -4.29 -17.50
N GLY A 78 -4.37 -4.34 -18.80
CA GLY A 78 -4.92 -5.52 -19.44
C GLY A 78 -6.26 -5.94 -18.83
N ARG A 79 -6.41 -7.24 -18.59
CA ARG A 79 -7.58 -7.81 -17.92
C ARG A 79 -7.20 -8.24 -16.50
N ALA A 80 -6.97 -7.29 -15.62
CA ALA A 80 -6.80 -7.56 -14.20
C ALA A 80 -8.16 -7.90 -13.57
N ASP A 81 -8.20 -8.96 -12.77
CA ASP A 81 -9.38 -9.35 -12.01
C ASP A 81 -9.45 -8.53 -10.70
N ILE A 82 -8.30 -8.20 -10.13
CA ILE A 82 -8.14 -7.40 -8.90
C ILE A 82 -7.04 -6.36 -9.11
N MET A 83 -7.29 -5.14 -8.63
CA MET A 83 -6.28 -4.10 -8.49
C MET A 83 -6.00 -3.85 -7.01
N VAL A 84 -4.75 -3.99 -6.61
CA VAL A 84 -4.25 -3.58 -5.29
C VAL A 84 -3.57 -2.22 -5.46
N ILE A 85 -3.95 -1.27 -4.63
CA ILE A 85 -3.42 0.08 -4.66
C ILE A 85 -2.72 0.35 -3.34
N ASP A 86 -1.40 0.51 -3.40
CA ASP A 86 -0.60 0.96 -2.26
C ASP A 86 -0.71 2.47 -2.18
N MET A 87 -1.45 2.93 -1.17
CA MET A 87 -1.81 4.34 -1.02
C MET A 87 -0.65 5.14 -0.44
N PRO A 88 -0.46 6.41 -0.86
CA PRO A 88 0.54 7.26 -0.26
C PRO A 88 0.27 7.47 1.25
N PRO A 89 1.27 7.86 2.04
CA PRO A 89 1.07 8.10 3.47
C PRO A 89 0.16 9.31 3.75
N GLY A 90 -0.55 9.24 4.87
CA GLY A 90 -1.42 10.33 5.33
C GLY A 90 -2.89 10.17 4.91
N THR A 91 -3.67 11.25 4.98
CA THR A 91 -5.11 11.29 4.69
C THR A 91 -5.51 12.59 3.99
N GLY A 92 -4.59 13.17 3.23
CA GLY A 92 -4.76 14.49 2.60
C GLY A 92 -5.44 14.45 1.22
N ASP A 93 -5.32 15.57 0.50
CA ASP A 93 -6.00 15.80 -0.79
C ASP A 93 -5.66 14.76 -1.86
N ILE A 94 -4.45 14.17 -1.81
CA ILE A 94 -4.03 13.13 -2.75
C ILE A 94 -4.89 11.88 -2.58
N HIS A 95 -5.13 11.43 -1.35
CA HIS A 95 -6.01 10.31 -1.05
C HIS A 95 -7.43 10.56 -1.54
N LEU A 96 -7.99 11.73 -1.20
CA LEU A 96 -9.34 12.09 -1.62
C LEU A 96 -9.48 12.13 -3.14
N SER A 97 -8.43 12.55 -3.83
CA SER A 97 -8.40 12.60 -5.29
C SER A 97 -8.31 11.20 -5.91
N LEU A 98 -7.46 10.32 -5.33
CA LEU A 98 -7.37 8.91 -5.74
C LEU A 98 -8.71 8.18 -5.54
N VAL A 99 -9.30 8.31 -4.35
CA VAL A 99 -10.59 7.69 -4.03
C VAL A 99 -11.70 8.15 -4.97
N LYS A 100 -11.75 9.45 -5.30
CA LYS A 100 -12.74 9.98 -6.25
C LYS A 100 -12.53 9.51 -7.68
N LYS A 101 -11.28 9.29 -8.07
CA LYS A 101 -10.93 8.89 -9.43
C LYS A 101 -11.08 7.39 -9.65
N LEU A 102 -10.73 6.60 -8.65
CA LEU A 102 -10.78 5.15 -8.69
C LEU A 102 -12.07 4.67 -8.05
N ASN A 103 -12.76 3.76 -8.71
CA ASN A 103 -13.92 3.09 -8.12
C ASN A 103 -13.44 2.01 -7.14
N ILE A 104 -13.04 2.42 -5.93
CA ILE A 104 -12.44 1.54 -4.93
C ILE A 104 -13.53 0.67 -4.32
N SER A 105 -13.39 -0.64 -4.46
CA SER A 105 -14.35 -1.63 -3.95
C SER A 105 -14.25 -1.84 -2.43
N GLY A 106 -13.10 -1.54 -1.84
CA GLY A 106 -12.87 -1.63 -0.40
C GLY A 106 -11.47 -1.24 -0.01
N SER A 107 -11.27 -0.92 1.26
CA SER A 107 -9.99 -0.54 1.83
C SER A 107 -9.56 -1.48 2.95
N LEU A 108 -8.26 -1.73 3.05
CA LEU A 108 -7.62 -2.39 4.17
C LEU A 108 -6.81 -1.36 4.95
N ILE A 109 -6.99 -1.33 6.25
CA ILE A 109 -6.17 -0.49 7.13
C ILE A 109 -5.02 -1.34 7.66
N VAL A 110 -3.80 -0.98 7.31
CA VAL A 110 -2.60 -1.66 7.83
C VAL A 110 -1.95 -0.79 8.90
N SER A 111 -1.66 -1.38 10.04
CA SER A 111 -1.06 -0.70 11.20
C SER A 111 -0.05 -1.60 11.89
N THR A 112 0.67 -1.02 12.86
CA THR A 112 1.51 -1.75 13.81
C THR A 112 0.93 -1.59 15.23
N PRO A 113 1.36 -2.43 16.23
CA PRO A 113 0.82 -2.38 17.58
C PRO A 113 1.06 -1.07 18.35
N GLN A 114 1.94 -0.21 17.86
CA GLN A 114 2.36 1.02 18.55
C GLN A 114 1.23 2.04 18.63
N ASP A 115 1.05 2.66 19.80
CA ASP A 115 0.02 3.67 20.03
C ASP A 115 0.04 4.82 19.03
N ILE A 116 1.23 5.22 18.57
CA ILE A 116 1.37 6.31 17.60
C ILE A 116 0.81 5.93 16.24
N ALA A 117 0.96 4.67 15.81
CA ALA A 117 0.41 4.18 14.55
C ALA A 117 -1.13 4.16 14.58
N LEU A 118 -1.72 3.89 15.73
CA LEU A 118 -3.18 3.84 15.91
C LEU A 118 -3.86 5.20 15.72
N ILE A 119 -3.14 6.30 15.88
CA ILE A 119 -3.65 7.64 15.57
C ILE A 119 -3.95 7.75 14.06
N ASP A 120 -3.06 7.21 13.24
CA ASP A 120 -3.21 7.24 11.78
C ASP A 120 -4.27 6.23 11.31
N VAL A 121 -4.42 5.09 12.01
CA VAL A 121 -5.55 4.16 11.81
C VAL A 121 -6.88 4.91 11.91
N VAL A 122 -7.10 5.63 13.01
CA VAL A 122 -8.35 6.37 13.23
C VAL A 122 -8.59 7.43 12.17
N ARG A 123 -7.53 8.10 11.71
CA ARG A 123 -7.62 9.07 10.61
C ARG A 123 -8.00 8.40 9.29
N GLY A 124 -7.38 7.25 8.99
CA GLY A 124 -7.68 6.45 7.81
C GLY A 124 -9.12 5.95 7.79
N LEU A 125 -9.59 5.38 8.90
CA LEU A 125 -10.98 4.93 9.07
C LEU A 125 -11.96 6.08 8.75
N LYS A 126 -11.80 7.22 9.41
CA LYS A 126 -12.66 8.39 9.20
C LYS A 126 -12.62 8.95 7.77
N MET A 127 -11.46 8.86 7.12
CA MET A 127 -11.33 9.29 5.73
C MET A 127 -12.13 8.38 4.80
N PHE A 128 -12.02 7.05 4.93
CA PHE A 128 -12.75 6.11 4.10
C PHE A 128 -14.24 6.12 4.38
N GLU A 129 -14.65 6.26 5.64
CA GLU A 129 -16.07 6.48 6.02
C GLU A 129 -16.63 7.73 5.32
N LYS A 130 -15.91 8.86 5.40
CA LYS A 130 -16.33 10.13 4.78
C LYS A 130 -16.41 10.06 3.25
N THR A 131 -15.60 9.19 2.63
CA THR A 131 -15.57 9.00 1.18
C THR A 131 -16.43 7.83 0.71
N GLU A 132 -17.18 7.21 1.62
CA GLU A 132 -18.08 6.09 1.35
C GLU A 132 -17.37 4.87 0.73
N VAL A 133 -16.08 4.71 1.02
CA VAL A 133 -15.32 3.51 0.64
C VAL A 133 -15.49 2.45 1.71
N PRO A 134 -15.99 1.26 1.39
CA PRO A 134 -16.12 0.18 2.36
C PRO A 134 -14.78 -0.17 3.00
N ILE A 135 -14.76 -0.28 4.34
CA ILE A 135 -13.60 -0.73 5.08
C ILE A 135 -13.75 -2.23 5.30
N LEU A 136 -12.84 -3.02 4.74
CA LEU A 136 -12.87 -4.48 4.80
C LEU A 136 -12.37 -4.99 6.16
N GLY A 137 -11.53 -4.22 6.84
CA GLY A 137 -11.00 -4.52 8.15
C GLY A 137 -9.58 -3.99 8.35
N ILE A 138 -8.98 -4.41 9.47
CA ILE A 138 -7.66 -3.98 9.93
C ILE A 138 -6.68 -5.15 9.84
N VAL A 139 -5.47 -4.89 9.38
CA VAL A 139 -4.33 -5.82 9.44
C VAL A 139 -3.29 -5.23 10.37
N GLU A 140 -2.94 -5.96 11.43
CA GLU A 140 -1.89 -5.58 12.35
C GLU A 140 -0.57 -6.21 11.91
N ASN A 141 0.30 -5.42 11.33
CA ASN A 141 1.64 -5.82 10.89
C ASN A 141 2.64 -5.72 12.05
N MET A 142 3.69 -6.53 12.04
CA MET A 142 4.70 -6.60 13.11
C MET A 142 4.07 -6.85 14.49
N SER A 143 2.98 -7.61 14.53
CA SER A 143 2.15 -7.81 15.72
C SER A 143 2.92 -8.51 16.84
N TYR A 144 3.76 -9.47 16.50
CA TYR A 144 4.59 -10.23 17.42
C TYR A 144 5.83 -10.75 16.69
N PHE A 145 6.81 -11.19 17.45
CA PHE A 145 7.98 -11.91 16.97
C PHE A 145 7.93 -13.35 17.49
N LEU A 146 8.08 -14.31 16.59
CA LEU A 146 8.17 -15.72 16.94
C LEU A 146 9.65 -16.12 16.96
N ALA A 147 10.15 -16.44 18.17
CA ALA A 147 11.55 -16.84 18.32
C ALA A 147 11.80 -18.17 17.60
N PRO A 148 12.73 -18.25 16.66
CA PRO A 148 12.92 -19.43 15.80
C PRO A 148 13.47 -20.65 16.56
N ASP A 149 14.12 -20.44 17.70
CA ASP A 149 14.73 -21.47 18.55
C ASP A 149 13.73 -22.13 19.53
N THR A 150 12.78 -21.34 20.04
CA THR A 150 11.85 -21.76 21.09
C THR A 150 10.38 -21.79 20.67
N GLY A 151 10.02 -21.16 19.54
CA GLY A 151 8.65 -20.94 19.13
C GLY A 151 7.86 -20.01 20.05
N LYS A 152 8.54 -19.28 20.96
CA LYS A 152 7.89 -18.39 21.90
C LYS A 152 7.57 -17.06 21.23
N GLU A 153 6.35 -16.57 21.46
CA GLU A 153 5.93 -15.24 21.02
C GLU A 153 6.44 -14.14 21.94
N TYR A 154 6.93 -13.07 21.34
CA TYR A 154 7.35 -11.84 22.00
C TYR A 154 6.62 -10.65 21.40
N LYS A 155 5.94 -9.86 22.22
CA LYS A 155 5.30 -8.61 21.81
C LYS A 155 6.34 -7.49 21.90
N LEU A 156 7.11 -7.27 20.82
CA LEU A 156 8.23 -6.33 20.79
C LEU A 156 7.80 -4.89 21.05
N TYR A 157 6.56 -4.55 20.73
CA TYR A 157 5.98 -3.21 20.92
C TYR A 157 4.99 -3.12 22.09
N GLY A 158 4.99 -4.13 22.98
CA GLY A 158 4.06 -4.21 24.11
C GLY A 158 2.67 -4.73 23.70
N GLU A 159 1.69 -4.50 24.60
CA GLU A 159 0.30 -4.88 24.32
C GLU A 159 -0.34 -3.97 23.30
N SER A 160 -0.89 -4.56 22.25
CA SER A 160 -1.60 -3.82 21.20
C SER A 160 -2.93 -3.29 21.72
N LYS A 161 -3.28 -2.08 21.28
CA LYS A 161 -4.61 -1.51 21.46
C LYS A 161 -5.45 -1.58 20.17
N THR A 162 -4.98 -2.29 19.17
CA THR A 162 -5.72 -2.46 17.90
C THR A 162 -7.09 -3.07 18.12
N ASP A 163 -7.20 -4.04 19.06
CA ASP A 163 -8.49 -4.66 19.43
C ASP A 163 -9.50 -3.61 19.95
N GLN A 164 -9.05 -2.69 20.78
CA GLN A 164 -9.91 -1.63 21.34
C GLN A 164 -10.41 -0.67 20.25
N ILE A 165 -9.58 -0.40 19.23
CA ILE A 165 -9.97 0.44 18.10
C ILE A 165 -10.92 -0.32 17.18
N ALA A 166 -10.62 -1.56 16.87
CA ALA A 166 -11.45 -2.43 16.06
C ALA A 166 -12.87 -2.56 16.67
N GLU A 167 -12.97 -2.86 17.96
CA GLU A 167 -14.23 -2.91 18.68
C GLU A 167 -14.97 -1.56 18.70
N LYS A 168 -14.24 -0.47 18.98
CA LYS A 168 -14.84 0.87 19.05
C LYS A 168 -15.47 1.34 17.75
N TYR A 169 -14.88 0.96 16.60
CA TYR A 169 -15.31 1.37 15.26
C TYR A 169 -16.06 0.28 14.52
N ASP A 170 -16.31 -0.88 15.17
CA ASP A 170 -17.04 -2.04 14.62
C ASP A 170 -16.39 -2.61 13.34
N TYR A 171 -15.05 -2.78 13.37
CA TYR A 171 -14.29 -3.42 12.28
C TYR A 171 -13.54 -4.66 12.77
N ASP A 172 -13.40 -5.65 11.90
CA ASP A 172 -12.65 -6.86 12.20
C ASP A 172 -11.15 -6.66 12.04
N ILE A 173 -10.37 -7.34 12.89
CA ILE A 173 -8.95 -7.59 12.67
C ILE A 173 -8.82 -8.84 11.80
N LEU A 174 -8.51 -8.62 10.52
CA LEU A 174 -8.45 -9.70 9.52
C LEU A 174 -7.23 -10.59 9.69
N SER A 175 -6.12 -10.02 10.12
CA SER A 175 -4.86 -10.75 10.32
C SER A 175 -3.91 -10.02 11.25
N ARG A 176 -3.06 -10.82 11.92
CA ARG A 176 -1.87 -10.35 12.63
C ARG A 176 -0.65 -10.98 12.00
N ILE A 177 0.22 -10.14 11.44
CA ILE A 177 1.42 -10.56 10.73
C ILE A 177 2.60 -10.47 11.69
N PRO A 178 3.40 -11.54 11.87
CA PRO A 178 4.57 -11.49 12.72
C PRO A 178 5.66 -10.59 12.13
N HIS A 179 6.53 -10.11 13.00
CA HIS A 179 7.82 -9.57 12.59
C HIS A 179 8.73 -10.77 12.22
N ASP A 180 8.93 -10.96 10.92
CA ASP A 180 9.69 -12.09 10.37
C ASP A 180 10.99 -11.59 9.75
N PRO A 181 12.17 -11.96 10.30
CA PRO A 181 13.46 -11.60 9.73
C PRO A 181 13.66 -12.09 8.30
N LEU A 182 13.09 -13.25 7.94
CA LEU A 182 13.20 -13.78 6.58
C LEU A 182 12.43 -12.92 5.57
N LEU A 183 11.28 -12.38 5.98
CA LEU A 183 10.53 -11.45 5.14
C LEU A 183 11.34 -10.19 4.85
N LEU A 184 12.02 -9.66 5.88
CA LEU A 184 12.89 -8.49 5.73
C LEU A 184 14.04 -8.78 4.74
N GLU A 185 14.72 -9.91 4.90
CA GLU A 185 15.82 -10.32 4.01
C GLU A 185 15.37 -10.50 2.54
N GLN A 186 14.13 -10.96 2.32
CA GLN A 186 13.58 -11.15 0.98
C GLN A 186 13.12 -9.85 0.32
N CYS A 187 12.82 -8.81 1.09
CA CYS A 187 12.36 -7.51 0.59
C CYS A 187 13.50 -6.48 0.39
N ASP A 188 14.70 -6.74 0.88
CA ASP A 188 15.90 -5.90 0.73
C ASP A 188 16.78 -6.33 -0.45
#